data_18206926399897a154826b2fb6e29df6
#
_entry.id   18206926399897a154826b2fb6e29df6
#
_cell.length_a   1.000
_cell.length_b   1.000
_cell.length_c   1.000
_cell.angle_alpha   90.00
_cell.angle_beta   90.00
_cell.angle_gamma   90.00
#
_symmetry.space_group_name_H-M   'P 1'
#
loop_
_entity.id
_entity.type
_entity.pdbx_description
1 polymer ?
#
loop_
_entity_poly.entity_id
_entity_poly.type
_entity_poly.pdbx_seq_one_letter_code
_entity_poly.pdbx_strand_id
1 'polypeptide(L)'
;TCMAEMKPLVKSVIEEIAGQTPIFKRPNQAGDYSFNNIGLSSFYMLSSTMPDDIRAEKGYYAVSGCGGNIAWHTENDTLEIADKEVLLRDIRIYLLSILRLTQFKFLPVDWRMLTAEFAETLQEYQAACGDAFDLAPASAGVGALDAALERLDAGIAGGSVSAEAANAARRDL
;
A
#
# COMPACT_ATOMS: atom_id res chain seq x y z
N THR A 1 5.00 -3.24 -2.14
CA THR A 1 3.79 -3.78 -1.48
C THR A 1 3.17 -2.72 -0.60
N CYS A 2 1.83 -2.68 -0.52
CA CYS A 2 1.12 -1.61 0.15
C CYS A 2 -0.29 -2.10 0.53
N MET A 3 -0.72 -1.82 1.74
CA MET A 3 -2.13 -1.97 2.11
C MET A 3 -2.97 -0.91 1.40
N ALA A 4 -4.22 -1.24 1.10
CA ALA A 4 -5.06 -0.43 0.21
C ALA A 4 -5.18 1.03 0.68
N GLU A 5 -5.43 1.24 1.96
CA GLU A 5 -5.63 2.55 2.59
C GLU A 5 -4.38 3.45 2.53
N MET A 6 -3.19 2.88 2.34
CA MET A 6 -1.93 3.63 2.25
C MET A 6 -1.55 4.04 0.82
N LYS A 7 -2.25 3.52 -0.20
CA LYS A 7 -1.95 3.77 -1.62
C LYS A 7 -1.85 5.27 -1.98
N PRO A 8 -2.74 6.17 -1.52
CA PRO A 8 -2.65 7.59 -1.86
C PRO A 8 -1.39 8.25 -1.30
N LEU A 9 -0.99 7.93 -0.07
CA LEU A 9 0.25 8.45 0.52
C LEU A 9 1.46 7.98 -0.29
N VAL A 10 1.57 6.67 -0.52
CA VAL A 10 2.71 6.07 -1.25
C VAL A 10 2.80 6.63 -2.67
N LYS A 11 1.66 6.74 -3.36
CA LYS A 11 1.60 7.36 -4.69
C LYS A 11 2.16 8.76 -4.66
N SER A 12 1.66 9.61 -3.77
CA SER A 12 2.07 11.01 -3.68
C SER A 12 3.56 11.20 -3.40
N VAL A 13 4.16 10.31 -2.59
CA VAL A 13 5.59 10.36 -2.26
C VAL A 13 6.45 9.91 -3.44
N ILE A 14 6.08 8.81 -4.08
CA ILE A 14 6.87 8.26 -5.21
C ILE A 14 6.80 9.21 -6.41
N GLU A 15 5.63 9.75 -6.72
CA GLU A 15 5.47 10.72 -7.81
C GLU A 15 6.30 12.00 -7.57
N GLU A 16 6.33 12.50 -6.32
CA GLU A 16 7.09 13.71 -5.97
C GLU A 16 8.60 13.50 -6.05
N ILE A 17 9.10 12.38 -5.51
CA ILE A 17 10.55 12.16 -5.41
C ILE A 17 11.14 11.52 -6.67
N ALA A 18 10.43 10.57 -7.26
CA ALA A 18 10.94 9.77 -8.38
C ALA A 18 10.32 10.13 -9.74
N GLY A 19 9.23 10.91 -9.77
CA GLY A 19 8.49 11.23 -11.00
C GLY A 19 7.87 10.01 -11.67
N GLN A 20 7.65 8.93 -10.92
CA GLN A 20 7.15 7.65 -11.42
C GLN A 20 5.80 7.31 -10.81
N THR A 21 4.94 6.66 -11.59
CA THR A 21 3.69 6.10 -11.06
C THR A 21 4.00 4.75 -10.42
N PRO A 22 3.69 4.54 -9.13
CA PRO A 22 3.96 3.28 -8.47
C PRO A 22 3.03 2.15 -8.93
N ILE A 23 3.57 0.93 -8.96
CA ILE A 23 2.78 -0.30 -9.11
C ILE A 23 2.49 -0.83 -7.72
N PHE A 24 1.22 -0.99 -7.39
CA PHE A 24 0.79 -1.51 -6.10
C PHE A 24 0.58 -3.02 -6.14
N LYS A 25 1.07 -3.68 -5.10
CA LYS A 25 0.76 -5.09 -4.81
C LYS A 25 0.40 -5.21 -3.35
N ARG A 26 -0.55 -6.07 -3.04
CA ARG A 26 -0.88 -6.41 -1.66
C ARG A 26 0.34 -7.02 -0.96
N PRO A 27 0.57 -6.77 0.35
CA PRO A 27 1.63 -7.42 1.10
C PRO A 27 1.52 -8.95 1.02
N ASN A 28 2.63 -9.59 0.72
CA ASN A 28 2.73 -11.05 0.73
C ASN A 28 3.01 -11.54 2.16
N GLN A 29 2.76 -12.83 2.39
CA GLN A 29 3.14 -13.47 3.64
C GLN A 29 4.67 -13.55 3.75
N ALA A 30 5.25 -12.65 4.55
CA ALA A 30 6.67 -12.50 4.82
C ALA A 30 6.87 -12.12 6.30
N GLY A 31 8.11 -11.92 6.75
CA GLY A 31 8.40 -11.60 8.15
C GLY A 31 7.74 -10.33 8.66
N ASP A 32 7.63 -9.31 7.83
CA ASP A 32 6.94 -8.04 8.09
C ASP A 32 5.41 -8.16 8.12
N TYR A 33 4.85 -9.23 7.56
CA TYR A 33 3.41 -9.48 7.53
C TYR A 33 2.78 -9.61 8.93
N SER A 34 3.56 -9.96 9.94
CA SER A 34 3.10 -10.08 11.33
C SER A 34 2.52 -8.78 11.88
N PHE A 35 2.98 -7.62 11.44
CA PHE A 35 2.42 -6.32 11.82
C PHE A 35 1.03 -6.09 11.20
N ASN A 36 0.81 -6.56 9.98
CA ASN A 36 -0.48 -6.45 9.30
C ASN A 36 -1.54 -7.31 9.98
N ASN A 37 -1.16 -8.46 10.55
CA ASN A 37 -2.06 -9.37 11.25
C ASN A 37 -2.68 -8.79 12.54
N ILE A 38 -2.12 -7.71 13.07
CA ILE A 38 -2.65 -7.00 14.24
C ILE A 38 -3.28 -5.64 13.89
N GLY A 39 -3.61 -5.44 12.61
CA GLY A 39 -4.31 -4.24 12.14
C GLY A 39 -3.43 -3.03 11.89
N LEU A 40 -2.10 -3.17 11.83
CA LEU A 40 -1.23 -2.06 11.48
C LEU A 40 -1.16 -1.87 9.96
N SER A 41 -1.62 -0.72 9.50
CA SER A 41 -1.44 -0.30 8.11
C SER A 41 0.03 -0.17 7.75
N SER A 42 0.44 -0.73 6.63
CA SER A 42 1.84 -0.72 6.24
C SER A 42 2.05 -0.57 4.73
N PHE A 43 3.26 -0.17 4.39
CA PHE A 43 3.77 -0.20 3.03
C PHE A 43 5.28 -0.50 3.04
N TYR A 44 5.72 -1.15 1.98
CA TYR A 44 7.13 -1.38 1.70
C TYR A 44 7.39 -1.03 0.23
N MET A 45 8.32 -0.12 0.00
CA MET A 45 8.62 0.39 -1.33
C MET A 45 9.95 -0.16 -1.83
N LEU A 46 9.92 -0.74 -3.03
CA LEU A 46 11.10 -1.04 -3.82
C LEU A 46 11.09 -0.13 -5.04
N SER A 47 12.01 0.80 -5.10
CA SER A 47 12.08 1.80 -6.18
C SER A 47 13.11 1.47 -7.26
N SER A 48 13.85 0.39 -7.10
CA SER A 48 14.90 -0.09 -8.01
C SER A 48 14.56 -1.40 -8.72
N THR A 49 13.28 -1.65 -8.97
CA THR A 49 12.86 -2.88 -9.70
C THR A 49 13.33 -2.83 -11.15
N MET A 50 14.02 -3.88 -11.58
CA MET A 50 14.40 -4.03 -12.98
C MET A 50 13.13 -4.25 -13.83
N PRO A 51 12.92 -3.48 -14.91
CA PRO A 51 11.82 -3.69 -15.85
C PRO A 51 11.82 -5.10 -16.44
N ASP A 52 10.63 -5.65 -16.69
CA ASP A 52 10.48 -7.03 -17.15
C ASP A 52 11.07 -7.26 -18.55
N ASP A 53 10.99 -6.28 -19.44
CA ASP A 53 11.60 -6.29 -20.77
C ASP A 53 13.13 -6.34 -20.69
N ILE A 54 13.74 -5.53 -19.85
CA ILE A 54 15.19 -5.53 -19.60
C ILE A 54 15.63 -6.86 -18.99
N ARG A 55 14.84 -7.41 -18.06
CA ARG A 55 15.12 -8.71 -17.46
C ARG A 55 15.07 -9.84 -18.50
N ALA A 56 14.06 -9.83 -19.38
CA ALA A 56 13.92 -10.79 -20.46
C ALA A 56 15.08 -10.69 -21.47
N GLU A 57 15.46 -9.47 -21.88
CA GLU A 57 16.60 -9.22 -22.77
C GLU A 57 17.89 -9.79 -22.19
N LYS A 58 18.11 -9.64 -20.87
CA LYS A 58 19.29 -10.14 -20.17
C LYS A 58 19.23 -11.66 -19.87
N GLY A 59 18.10 -12.30 -20.11
CA GLY A 59 17.89 -13.69 -19.76
C GLY A 59 17.88 -13.97 -18.26
N TYR A 60 17.54 -12.98 -17.43
CA TYR A 60 17.49 -13.11 -15.99
C TYR A 60 16.16 -13.70 -15.54
N TYR A 61 16.21 -14.65 -14.59
CA TYR A 61 15.00 -15.17 -13.97
C TYR A 61 14.39 -14.15 -13.00
N ALA A 62 13.11 -14.31 -12.71
CA ALA A 62 12.42 -13.45 -11.75
C ALA A 62 12.87 -13.79 -10.32
N VAL A 63 13.47 -12.81 -9.65
CA VAL A 63 13.87 -12.89 -8.24
C VAL A 63 12.88 -12.10 -7.42
N SER A 64 12.30 -12.68 -6.39
CA SER A 64 11.45 -11.96 -5.47
C SER A 64 12.30 -11.20 -4.44
N GLY A 65 11.83 -10.03 -4.00
CA GLY A 65 12.49 -9.22 -2.98
C GLY A 65 13.16 -7.99 -3.57
N CYS A 66 14.42 -8.02 -3.81
CA CYS A 66 15.28 -6.87 -4.12
C CYS A 66 15.13 -6.27 -5.53
N GLY A 67 13.91 -6.07 -6.03
CA GLY A 67 13.69 -5.41 -7.31
C GLY A 67 14.20 -6.15 -8.55
N GLY A 68 14.45 -7.45 -8.45
CA GLY A 68 14.92 -8.29 -9.54
C GLY A 68 16.45 -8.34 -9.68
N ASN A 69 17.20 -7.84 -8.70
CA ASN A 69 18.66 -7.97 -8.69
C ASN A 69 19.06 -9.43 -8.49
N ILE A 70 19.75 -10.02 -9.48
CA ILE A 70 20.18 -11.41 -9.47
C ILE A 70 21.30 -11.72 -8.45
N ALA A 71 21.99 -10.70 -7.96
CA ALA A 71 23.02 -10.86 -6.93
C ALA A 71 22.42 -11.08 -5.53
N TRP A 72 21.15 -10.73 -5.33
CA TRP A 72 20.49 -10.82 -4.04
C TRP A 72 20.55 -12.23 -3.45
N HIS A 73 20.95 -12.33 -2.18
CA HIS A 73 21.19 -13.59 -1.46
C HIS A 73 22.29 -14.49 -2.05
N THR A 74 23.25 -13.91 -2.76
CA THR A 74 24.45 -14.59 -3.25
C THR A 74 25.72 -13.89 -2.79
N GLU A 75 26.87 -14.52 -2.96
CA GLU A 75 28.19 -13.92 -2.71
C GLU A 75 28.49 -12.70 -3.59
N ASN A 76 27.74 -12.50 -4.65
CA ASN A 76 27.90 -11.38 -5.56
C ASN A 76 27.11 -10.12 -5.11
N ASP A 77 26.35 -10.21 -4.01
CA ASP A 77 25.64 -9.05 -3.43
C ASP A 77 26.62 -8.20 -2.61
N THR A 78 27.49 -7.53 -3.33
CA THR A 78 28.60 -6.73 -2.80
C THR A 78 28.33 -5.24 -2.91
N LEU A 79 29.13 -4.41 -2.24
CA LEU A 79 28.96 -2.95 -2.25
C LEU A 79 29.11 -2.34 -3.66
N GLU A 80 29.87 -2.99 -4.54
CA GLU A 80 30.13 -2.51 -5.90
C GLU A 80 28.89 -2.45 -6.79
N ILE A 81 27.87 -3.25 -6.48
CA ILE A 81 26.58 -3.21 -7.20
C ILE A 81 25.61 -2.16 -6.68
N ALA A 82 25.92 -1.55 -5.53
CA ALA A 82 25.08 -0.51 -4.94
C ALA A 82 25.22 0.81 -5.69
N ASP A 83 24.09 1.37 -6.11
CA ASP A 83 24.03 2.68 -6.75
C ASP A 83 23.68 3.76 -5.72
N LYS A 84 24.55 4.76 -5.56
CA LYS A 84 24.38 5.85 -4.59
C LYS A 84 23.19 6.74 -4.90
N GLU A 85 22.88 6.98 -6.16
CA GLU A 85 21.77 7.84 -6.56
C GLU A 85 20.43 7.13 -6.30
N VAL A 86 20.38 5.82 -6.58
CA VAL A 86 19.23 4.97 -6.25
C VAL A 86 19.02 4.96 -4.74
N LEU A 87 20.06 4.70 -3.95
CA LEU A 87 19.99 4.71 -2.49
C LEU A 87 19.52 6.07 -1.94
N LEU A 88 20.06 7.16 -2.45
CA LEU A 88 19.66 8.52 -2.04
C LEU A 88 18.19 8.80 -2.37
N ARG A 89 17.72 8.39 -3.53
CA ARG A 89 16.31 8.50 -3.91
C ARG A 89 15.41 7.70 -2.95
N ASP A 90 15.80 6.49 -2.62
CA ASP A 90 15.04 5.62 -1.72
C ASP A 90 15.00 6.19 -0.29
N ILE A 91 16.11 6.72 0.20
CA ILE A 91 16.16 7.44 1.47
C ILE A 91 15.20 8.64 1.47
N ARG A 92 15.16 9.43 0.40
CA ARG A 92 14.25 10.59 0.27
C ARG A 92 12.79 10.16 0.26
N ILE A 93 12.46 9.05 -0.41
CA ILE A 93 11.10 8.48 -0.44
C ILE A 93 10.66 8.10 0.98
N TYR A 94 11.48 7.33 1.71
CA TYR A 94 11.16 6.93 3.08
C TYR A 94 11.13 8.12 4.05
N LEU A 95 12.07 9.05 3.94
CA LEU A 95 12.09 10.26 4.77
C LEU A 95 10.83 11.09 4.57
N LEU A 96 10.43 11.35 3.32
CA LEU A 96 9.20 12.10 3.03
C LEU A 96 7.97 11.36 3.53
N SER A 97 7.93 10.03 3.43
CA SER A 97 6.85 9.22 3.97
C SER A 97 6.73 9.39 5.49
N ILE A 98 7.84 9.32 6.22
CA ILE A 98 7.88 9.53 7.68
C ILE A 98 7.42 10.94 8.03
N LEU A 99 7.92 11.95 7.33
CA LEU A 99 7.54 13.34 7.58
C LEU A 99 6.04 13.56 7.37
N ARG A 100 5.46 13.00 6.30
CA ARG A 100 4.02 13.07 6.05
C ARG A 100 3.20 12.31 7.10
N LEU A 101 3.69 11.18 7.59
CA LEU A 101 3.05 10.39 8.64
C LEU A 101 3.15 10.99 10.04
N THR A 102 4.07 11.91 10.27
CA THR A 102 4.31 12.51 11.60
C THR A 102 3.86 13.97 11.72
N GLN A 103 3.65 14.66 10.60
CA GLN A 103 3.39 16.11 10.59
C GLN A 103 2.02 16.51 10.05
N PHE A 104 1.14 15.57 9.73
CA PHE A 104 -0.15 15.91 9.16
C PHE A 104 -1.18 16.24 10.27
N LYS A 105 -2.18 17.02 9.87
CA LYS A 105 -3.33 17.35 10.72
C LYS A 105 -4.34 16.20 10.80
N PHE A 106 -4.59 15.56 9.65
CA PHE A 106 -5.46 14.39 9.52
C PHE A 106 -4.64 13.20 9.03
N LEU A 107 -4.81 12.02 9.63
CA LEU A 107 -4.14 10.78 9.20
C LEU A 107 -4.28 10.58 7.69
N PRO A 108 -3.17 10.46 6.93
CA PRO A 108 -3.20 10.35 5.47
C PRO A 108 -3.54 8.93 5.03
N VAL A 109 -4.61 8.38 5.58
CA VAL A 109 -5.11 7.03 5.34
C VAL A 109 -6.46 7.16 4.66
N ASP A 110 -6.64 6.45 3.55
CA ASP A 110 -7.91 6.40 2.83
C ASP A 110 -8.56 5.01 3.00
N TRP A 111 -9.38 4.87 4.03
CA TRP A 111 -10.08 3.63 4.33
C TRP A 111 -11.09 3.23 3.25
N ARG A 112 -11.55 4.16 2.40
CA ARG A 112 -12.43 3.84 1.28
C ARG A 112 -11.71 3.04 0.19
N MET A 113 -10.39 3.13 0.09
CA MET A 113 -9.59 2.22 -0.75
C MET A 113 -9.66 0.78 -0.23
N LEU A 114 -9.72 0.59 1.09
CA LEU A 114 -9.86 -0.75 1.69
C LEU A 114 -11.28 -1.30 1.50
N THR A 115 -12.33 -0.49 1.71
CA THR A 115 -13.71 -0.95 1.48
C THR A 115 -13.95 -1.30 0.02
N ALA A 116 -13.35 -0.59 -0.92
CA ALA A 116 -13.39 -0.93 -2.34
C ALA A 116 -12.72 -2.29 -2.62
N GLU A 117 -11.54 -2.54 -2.05
CA GLU A 117 -10.85 -3.84 -2.18
C GLU A 117 -11.68 -4.99 -1.57
N PHE A 118 -12.33 -4.76 -0.42
CA PHE A 118 -13.23 -5.75 0.17
C PHE A 118 -14.46 -6.02 -0.71
N ALA A 119 -15.07 -4.98 -1.28
CA ALA A 119 -16.22 -5.14 -2.16
C ALA A 119 -15.86 -5.96 -3.41
N GLU A 120 -14.71 -5.66 -4.04
CA GLU A 120 -14.20 -6.41 -5.19
C GLU A 120 -13.96 -7.90 -4.83
N THR A 121 -13.25 -8.15 -3.71
CA THR A 121 -12.97 -9.51 -3.23
C THR A 121 -14.25 -10.30 -2.93
N LEU A 122 -15.26 -9.66 -2.31
CA LEU A 122 -16.53 -10.30 -2.04
C LEU A 122 -17.31 -10.64 -3.32
N GLN A 123 -17.24 -9.80 -4.34
CA GLN A 123 -17.81 -10.07 -5.65
C GLN A 123 -17.14 -11.27 -6.33
N GLU A 124 -15.81 -11.34 -6.29
CA GLU A 124 -15.05 -12.48 -6.81
C GLU A 124 -15.42 -13.78 -6.09
N TYR A 125 -15.49 -13.75 -4.76
CA TYR A 125 -15.86 -14.93 -3.97
C TYR A 125 -17.31 -15.36 -4.19
N GLN A 126 -18.25 -14.41 -4.29
CA GLN A 126 -19.65 -14.76 -4.60
C GLN A 126 -19.75 -15.37 -6.00
N ALA A 127 -19.01 -14.85 -6.98
CA ALA A 127 -18.97 -15.43 -8.32
C ALA A 127 -18.38 -16.86 -8.31
N ALA A 128 -17.37 -17.10 -7.50
CA ALA A 128 -16.73 -18.41 -7.39
C ALA A 128 -17.59 -19.45 -6.65
N CYS A 129 -18.29 -19.07 -5.59
CA CYS A 129 -19.13 -20.00 -4.81
C CYS A 129 -20.56 -20.15 -5.36
N GLY A 130 -21.01 -19.27 -6.25
CA GLY A 130 -22.38 -19.28 -6.78
C GLY A 130 -23.42 -19.26 -5.65
N ASP A 131 -24.39 -20.17 -5.70
CA ASP A 131 -25.45 -20.28 -4.69
C ASP A 131 -25.06 -21.15 -3.48
N ALA A 132 -23.82 -21.68 -3.45
CA ALA A 132 -23.39 -22.55 -2.34
C ALA A 132 -23.17 -21.79 -1.04
N PHE A 133 -22.89 -20.48 -1.12
CA PHE A 133 -22.72 -19.61 0.04
C PHE A 133 -23.21 -18.19 -0.28
N ASP A 134 -23.98 -17.60 0.64
CA ASP A 134 -24.50 -16.23 0.51
C ASP A 134 -23.59 -15.22 1.22
N LEU A 135 -22.92 -14.36 0.43
CA LEU A 135 -22.07 -13.26 0.90
C LEU A 135 -22.79 -11.90 0.93
N ALA A 136 -24.10 -11.84 0.61
CA ALA A 136 -24.83 -10.58 0.63
C ALA A 136 -24.80 -9.85 1.98
N PRO A 137 -24.88 -10.53 3.16
CA PRO A 137 -24.74 -9.86 4.44
C PRO A 137 -23.38 -9.18 4.63
N ALA A 138 -22.28 -9.83 4.19
CA ALA A 138 -20.93 -9.25 4.26
C ALA A 138 -20.82 -8.04 3.32
N SER A 139 -21.33 -8.16 2.09
CA SER A 139 -21.34 -7.06 1.12
C SER A 139 -22.15 -5.85 1.62
N ALA A 140 -23.29 -6.09 2.27
CA ALA A 140 -24.08 -5.03 2.90
C ALA A 140 -23.31 -4.33 4.04
N GLY A 141 -22.57 -5.10 4.85
CA GLY A 141 -21.69 -4.56 5.91
C GLY A 141 -20.60 -3.66 5.36
N VAL A 142 -19.91 -4.10 4.30
CA VAL A 142 -18.88 -3.28 3.61
C VAL A 142 -19.50 -2.01 3.04
N GLY A 143 -20.67 -2.09 2.41
CA GLY A 143 -21.38 -0.92 1.89
C GLY A 143 -21.78 0.09 3.00
N ALA A 144 -22.23 -0.41 4.15
CA ALA A 144 -22.55 0.45 5.30
C ALA A 144 -21.31 1.14 5.87
N LEU A 145 -20.18 0.44 5.95
CA LEU A 145 -18.90 1.01 6.36
C LEU A 145 -18.42 2.08 5.37
N ASP A 146 -18.46 1.82 4.07
CA ASP A 146 -18.05 2.81 3.05
C ASP A 146 -18.90 4.08 3.14
N ALA A 147 -20.23 3.96 3.30
CA ALA A 147 -21.11 5.11 3.49
C ALA A 147 -20.83 5.88 4.80
N ALA A 148 -20.37 5.20 5.85
CA ALA A 148 -19.97 5.88 7.09
C ALA A 148 -18.67 6.65 6.90
N LEU A 149 -17.70 6.08 6.19
CA LEU A 149 -16.42 6.73 5.84
C LEU A 149 -16.64 7.94 4.95
N GLU A 150 -17.54 7.84 3.96
CA GLU A 150 -17.91 8.97 3.11
C GLU A 150 -18.46 10.16 3.93
N ARG A 151 -19.33 9.88 4.90
CA ARG A 151 -19.84 10.93 5.82
C ARG A 151 -18.74 11.54 6.68
N LEU A 152 -17.79 10.72 7.16
CA LEU A 152 -16.63 11.20 7.91
C LEU A 152 -15.76 12.13 7.05
N ASP A 153 -15.45 11.72 5.81
CA ASP A 153 -14.65 12.53 4.90
C ASP A 153 -15.35 13.83 4.51
N ALA A 154 -16.66 13.80 4.28
CA ALA A 154 -17.46 15.00 4.04
C ALA A 154 -17.45 15.93 5.26
N GLY A 155 -17.56 15.38 6.47
CA GLY A 155 -17.48 16.14 7.72
C GLY A 155 -16.11 16.80 7.93
N ILE A 156 -15.04 16.11 7.57
CA ILE A 156 -13.67 16.65 7.59
C ILE A 156 -13.54 17.80 6.58
N ALA A 157 -13.97 17.58 5.35
CA ALA A 157 -13.90 18.58 4.29
C ALA A 157 -14.75 19.82 4.60
N GLY A 158 -15.92 19.61 5.19
CA GLY A 158 -16.83 20.68 5.63
C GLY A 158 -16.45 21.37 6.94
N GLY A 159 -15.39 20.90 7.62
CA GLY A 159 -14.92 21.48 8.89
C GLY A 159 -15.81 21.17 10.10
N SER A 160 -16.78 20.27 9.99
CA SER A 160 -17.67 19.86 11.08
C SER A 160 -17.08 18.79 11.99
N VAL A 161 -16.01 18.13 11.57
CA VAL A 161 -15.29 17.11 12.34
C VAL A 161 -13.90 17.62 12.69
N SER A 162 -13.53 17.57 13.97
CA SER A 162 -12.21 17.98 14.43
C SER A 162 -11.14 16.96 14.00
N ALA A 163 -9.88 17.43 13.90
CA ALA A 163 -8.76 16.54 13.58
C ALA A 163 -8.60 15.42 14.63
N GLU A 164 -8.81 15.71 15.90
CA GLU A 164 -8.75 14.75 16.98
C GLU A 164 -9.80 13.64 16.80
N ALA A 165 -11.06 14.00 16.58
CA ALA A 165 -12.15 13.05 16.38
C ALA A 165 -11.97 12.24 15.10
N ALA A 166 -11.53 12.87 14.00
CA ALA A 166 -11.28 12.19 12.74
C ALA A 166 -10.12 11.17 12.86
N ASN A 167 -9.03 11.57 13.52
CA ASN A 167 -7.88 10.69 13.70
C ASN A 167 -8.17 9.56 14.69
N ALA A 168 -8.99 9.79 15.72
CA ALA A 168 -9.47 8.74 16.61
C ALA A 168 -10.29 7.71 15.82
N ALA A 169 -11.32 8.14 15.10
CA ALA A 169 -12.15 7.27 14.28
C ALA A 169 -11.33 6.46 13.24
N ARG A 170 -10.32 7.08 12.62
CA ARG A 170 -9.45 6.42 11.65
C ARG A 170 -8.44 5.43 12.26
N ARG A 171 -8.12 5.56 13.54
CA ARG A 171 -7.25 4.60 14.24
C ARG A 171 -8.00 3.38 14.77
N ASP A 172 -9.30 3.52 14.99
CA ASP A 172 -10.15 2.47 15.54
C ASP A 172 -10.70 1.52 14.45
N LEU A 173 -10.38 1.80 13.19
CA LEU A 173 -10.70 0.97 12.02
C LEU A 173 -9.59 -0.01 11.71
#